data_034fe8a07110031b354c99ac82dd0529
#
_entry.id   034fe8a07110031b354c99ac82dd0529
#
_cell.length_a   1.000
_cell.length_b   1.000
_cell.length_c   1.000
_cell.angle_alpha   90.00
_cell.angle_beta   90.00
_cell.angle_gamma   90.00
#
_symmetry.space_group_name_H-M   'P 1'
#
loop_
_entity.id
_entity.type
_entity.pdbx_description
1 polymer ?
#
loop_
_entity_poly.entity_id
_entity_poly.type
_entity_poly.pdbx_seq_one_letter_code
_entity_poly.pdbx_strand_id
1 'polypeptide(L)'
;MFRQAHQPSEPSDGKRRHPSRTACLVGLLATGSLLAAPLALSAQAPVGLGTAGNFAVLAGSTVTNTGPSVISGSVGLAPGSAVVGFPPGIVIAGTTQVANGVALQAKNDLVTAYNDAAGRSSTATVSGDLAGRTLTPGVYTSASSLGLSGQLTLDAQGNPSAVFVFQAGSSLIVGSGSEINLIGGAQACNVYWKVGSSATIGTSSAFVGNVLALTSITMTTGATLQGSVLARNGAVTLDTNTITRAACTAASSTTPAGTGTGSTTGAGTTGGGSTKGATGGTGTTGATKPKHPTAKKPKPVVKPPRPKVTKPVTPKPVVPTANKPPAFTG
;
A
#
# COMPACT_ATOMS: atom_id res chain seq x y z
N MET A 1 -9.56 8.04 -73.20
CA MET A 1 -10.32 9.24 -73.54
C MET A 1 -9.97 10.29 -72.50
N PHE A 2 -9.00 11.20 -72.84
CA PHE A 2 -9.17 12.60 -73.24
C PHE A 2 -10.03 13.40 -72.23
N ARG A 3 -9.58 14.49 -71.64
CA ARG A 3 -8.86 15.74 -71.94
C ARG A 3 -8.48 16.42 -70.64
N GLN A 4 -7.35 16.88 -70.32
CA GLN A 4 -6.53 18.04 -70.68
C GLN A 4 -7.21 19.42 -70.65
N ALA A 5 -6.54 20.34 -69.91
CA ALA A 5 -6.28 21.75 -70.09
C ALA A 5 -7.33 22.75 -69.57
N HIS A 6 -6.92 23.71 -68.74
CA HIS A 6 -6.38 25.02 -69.25
C HIS A 6 -6.01 25.90 -68.05
N GLN A 7 -4.77 26.44 -68.04
CA GLN A 7 -4.43 27.74 -67.49
C GLN A 7 -4.74 28.81 -68.51
N PRO A 8 -4.97 30.08 -68.12
CA PRO A 8 -3.92 31.07 -68.34
C PRO A 8 -3.84 32.26 -67.32
N SER A 9 -2.62 32.70 -67.13
CA SER A 9 -1.99 34.03 -67.38
C SER A 9 -2.29 35.19 -66.41
N GLU A 10 -1.15 35.70 -65.88
CA GLU A 10 -0.90 37.05 -65.35
C GLU A 10 -1.22 38.18 -66.38
N PRO A 11 -1.32 39.47 -65.93
CA PRO A 11 -0.17 40.36 -66.00
C PRO A 11 -0.03 41.40 -64.88
N SER A 12 1.18 41.68 -64.41
CA SER A 12 2.12 42.77 -64.58
C SER A 12 1.69 44.16 -64.15
N ASP A 13 2.58 44.73 -63.35
CA ASP A 13 3.17 46.08 -63.41
C ASP A 13 2.58 47.22 -62.56
N GLY A 14 3.44 47.82 -61.72
CA GLY A 14 3.13 49.00 -60.90
C GLY A 14 4.28 49.49 -60.05
N LYS A 15 5.38 49.86 -60.69
CA LYS A 15 6.58 50.50 -60.12
C LYS A 15 6.25 51.88 -59.55
N ARG A 16 6.44 52.11 -58.24
CA ARG A 16 6.69 53.51 -57.76
C ARG A 16 7.79 53.49 -56.68
N ARG A 17 8.74 54.36 -56.89
CA ARG A 17 10.00 54.59 -56.13
C ARG A 17 9.81 55.63 -55.03
N HIS A 18 10.54 55.35 -53.86
CA HIS A 18 11.26 56.28 -52.96
C HIS A 18 10.48 57.22 -52.01
N PRO A 19 11.07 57.64 -50.86
CA PRO A 19 12.48 57.55 -50.42
C PRO A 19 12.69 57.07 -48.92
N SER A 20 13.94 56.72 -48.70
CA SER A 20 14.67 56.53 -47.47
C SER A 20 14.32 57.38 -46.25
N ARG A 21 14.05 56.80 -45.10
CA ARG A 21 14.39 57.37 -43.77
C ARG A 21 15.05 56.28 -42.92
N THR A 22 16.35 56.47 -42.72
CA THR A 22 17.17 55.76 -41.80
C THR A 22 16.67 56.01 -40.36
N ALA A 23 16.09 54.99 -39.72
CA ALA A 23 15.84 55.00 -38.28
C ALA A 23 16.55 53.80 -37.68
N CYS A 24 17.68 54.05 -36.97
CA CYS A 24 18.32 53.11 -36.11
C CYS A 24 17.36 52.71 -35.02
N LEU A 25 16.82 51.48 -35.08
CA LEU A 25 16.14 50.85 -33.93
C LEU A 25 17.10 49.85 -33.33
N VAL A 26 17.69 50.22 -32.18
CA VAL A 26 18.42 49.33 -31.30
C VAL A 26 17.38 48.31 -30.76
N GLY A 27 17.35 47.14 -31.37
CA GLY A 27 16.53 46.02 -30.89
C GLY A 27 17.14 45.40 -29.65
N LEU A 28 16.52 45.69 -28.52
CA LEU A 28 16.80 45.02 -27.26
C LEU A 28 16.23 43.59 -27.37
N LEU A 29 17.08 42.63 -27.70
CA LEU A 29 16.76 41.21 -27.63
C LEU A 29 16.64 40.81 -26.16
N ALA A 30 15.43 40.95 -25.59
CA ALA A 30 15.07 40.31 -24.32
C ALA A 30 14.94 38.79 -24.58
N THR A 31 16.01 38.05 -24.35
CA THR A 31 15.98 36.59 -24.26
C THR A 31 15.22 36.22 -22.99
N GLY A 32 13.91 36.08 -23.10
CA GLY A 32 13.08 35.49 -22.07
C GLY A 32 13.44 34.02 -21.92
N SER A 33 14.30 33.69 -20.96
CA SER A 33 14.47 32.32 -20.50
C SER A 33 13.16 31.85 -19.88
N LEU A 34 12.38 31.10 -20.65
CA LEU A 34 11.27 30.32 -20.11
C LEU A 34 11.88 29.29 -19.16
N LEU A 35 11.96 29.64 -17.85
CA LEU A 35 12.18 28.63 -16.81
C LEU A 35 10.95 27.71 -16.84
N ALA A 36 11.06 26.58 -17.54
CA ALA A 36 10.14 25.48 -17.37
C ALA A 36 10.27 24.99 -15.93
N ALA A 37 9.38 25.45 -15.06
CA ALA A 37 9.26 24.88 -13.71
C ALA A 37 9.01 23.38 -13.89
N PRO A 38 9.81 22.50 -13.24
CA PRO A 38 9.50 21.08 -13.26
C PRO A 38 8.10 20.91 -12.67
N LEU A 39 7.21 20.26 -13.42
CA LEU A 39 5.93 19.80 -12.89
C LEU A 39 6.28 18.88 -11.73
N ALA A 40 6.19 19.38 -10.51
CA ALA A 40 6.31 18.55 -9.32
C ALA A 40 5.16 17.53 -9.38
N LEU A 41 5.47 16.31 -9.80
CA LEU A 41 4.53 15.20 -9.61
C LEU A 41 4.17 15.21 -8.12
N SER A 42 2.89 15.44 -7.85
CA SER A 42 2.40 15.42 -6.46
C SER A 42 2.78 14.07 -5.85
N ALA A 43 3.63 14.10 -4.83
CA ALA A 43 4.05 12.90 -4.14
C ALA A 43 2.82 12.18 -3.59
N GLN A 44 2.69 10.88 -3.89
CA GLN A 44 1.59 10.06 -3.37
C GLN A 44 1.69 10.01 -1.84
N ALA A 45 0.58 10.26 -1.16
CA ALA A 45 0.51 10.05 0.29
C ALA A 45 0.54 8.54 0.61
N PRO A 46 1.08 8.11 1.77
CA PRO A 46 0.96 6.72 2.22
C PRO A 46 -0.51 6.27 2.29
N VAL A 47 -0.76 4.97 2.06
CA VAL A 47 -2.10 4.39 2.29
C VAL A 47 -2.32 4.28 3.81
N GLY A 48 -3.39 4.90 4.29
CA GLY A 48 -3.72 4.89 5.72
C GLY A 48 -4.24 3.53 6.17
N LEU A 49 -3.39 2.69 6.74
CA LEU A 49 -3.79 1.36 7.23
C LEU A 49 -4.61 1.41 8.54
N GLY A 50 -4.66 2.57 9.23
CA GLY A 50 -5.32 2.67 10.53
C GLY A 50 -4.83 1.60 11.51
N THR A 51 -5.73 1.00 12.28
CA THR A 51 -5.37 -0.07 13.24
C THR A 51 -4.94 -1.37 12.56
N ALA A 52 -5.28 -1.59 11.25
CA ALA A 52 -4.77 -2.72 10.48
C ALA A 52 -3.23 -2.67 10.34
N GLY A 53 -2.62 -1.50 10.39
CA GLY A 53 -1.17 -1.33 10.39
C GLY A 53 -0.44 -1.94 11.58
N ASN A 54 -1.15 -2.32 12.66
CA ASN A 54 -0.57 -3.01 13.81
C ASN A 54 -0.44 -4.53 13.59
N PHE A 55 -0.99 -5.05 12.51
CA PHE A 55 -1.01 -6.48 12.21
C PHE A 55 0.01 -6.84 11.13
N ALA A 56 0.80 -7.87 11.40
CA ALA A 56 1.63 -8.53 10.39
C ALA A 56 0.78 -9.48 9.54
N VAL A 57 -0.23 -10.11 10.18
CA VAL A 57 -1.19 -11.02 9.53
C VAL A 57 -2.59 -10.62 9.95
N LEU A 58 -3.50 -10.39 8.99
CA LEU A 58 -4.90 -10.10 9.26
C LEU A 58 -5.78 -10.84 8.24
N ALA A 59 -6.70 -11.67 8.72
CA ALA A 59 -7.57 -12.47 7.88
C ALA A 59 -9.06 -12.24 8.15
N GLY A 60 -9.91 -12.62 7.17
CA GLY A 60 -11.36 -12.57 7.28
C GLY A 60 -11.98 -13.88 7.77
N SER A 61 -11.51 -15.01 7.25
CA SER A 61 -12.12 -16.32 7.49
C SER A 61 -11.31 -17.24 8.39
N THR A 62 -10.03 -17.46 8.10
CA THR A 62 -9.12 -18.32 8.88
C THR A 62 -7.69 -17.82 8.78
N VAL A 63 -6.87 -18.13 9.78
CA VAL A 63 -5.41 -18.10 9.69
C VAL A 63 -4.91 -19.52 9.91
N THR A 64 -4.22 -20.08 8.92
CA THR A 64 -3.65 -21.43 9.00
C THR A 64 -2.15 -21.34 8.81
N ASN A 65 -1.40 -21.95 9.68
CA ASN A 65 0.05 -22.04 9.60
C ASN A 65 0.49 -23.50 9.60
N THR A 66 1.46 -23.81 8.75
CA THR A 66 2.19 -25.08 8.73
C THR A 66 3.67 -24.80 8.98
N GLY A 67 4.30 -25.59 9.82
CA GLY A 67 5.71 -25.42 10.14
C GLY A 67 6.04 -24.22 11.05
N PRO A 68 7.33 -24.00 11.33
CA PRO A 68 7.79 -23.04 12.34
C PRO A 68 7.86 -21.59 11.81
N SER A 69 6.71 -21.04 11.42
CA SER A 69 6.65 -19.62 11.00
C SER A 69 6.94 -18.68 12.18
N VAL A 70 7.65 -17.58 11.89
CA VAL A 70 7.95 -16.51 12.85
C VAL A 70 7.26 -15.23 12.39
N ILE A 71 6.36 -14.69 13.21
CA ILE A 71 5.59 -13.49 12.90
C ILE A 71 5.93 -12.39 13.89
N SER A 72 6.63 -11.35 13.42
CA SER A 72 6.94 -10.16 14.19
C SER A 72 5.88 -9.08 13.94
N GLY A 73 4.89 -9.04 14.84
CA GLY A 73 3.69 -8.20 14.78
C GLY A 73 2.45 -8.99 15.18
N SER A 74 1.31 -8.33 15.29
CA SER A 74 0.07 -9.00 15.69
C SER A 74 -0.51 -9.88 14.59
N VAL A 75 -1.20 -10.95 15.01
CA VAL A 75 -2.05 -11.79 14.15
C VAL A 75 -3.51 -11.49 14.47
N GLY A 76 -4.30 -11.16 13.44
CA GLY A 76 -5.71 -10.81 13.59
C GLY A 76 -6.64 -11.64 12.73
N LEU A 77 -7.82 -11.94 13.26
CA LEU A 77 -8.87 -12.66 12.55
C LEU A 77 -10.25 -12.15 12.97
N ALA A 78 -11.04 -11.68 12.02
CA ALA A 78 -12.46 -11.37 12.17
C ALA A 78 -13.16 -11.30 10.80
N PRO A 79 -14.42 -11.78 10.66
CA PRO A 79 -15.28 -12.38 11.66
C PRO A 79 -14.97 -13.85 11.97
N GLY A 80 -14.03 -14.48 11.22
CA GLY A 80 -13.61 -15.86 11.48
C GLY A 80 -13.04 -16.03 12.88
N SER A 81 -12.95 -17.29 13.34
CA SER A 81 -12.48 -17.63 14.70
C SER A 81 -11.41 -18.72 14.74
N ALA A 82 -11.02 -19.27 13.59
CA ALA A 82 -10.06 -20.37 13.53
C ALA A 82 -8.64 -19.85 13.21
N VAL A 83 -7.77 -19.80 14.21
CA VAL A 83 -6.32 -19.62 14.07
C VAL A 83 -5.67 -20.94 14.41
N VAL A 84 -4.98 -21.57 13.46
CA VAL A 84 -4.45 -22.94 13.56
C VAL A 84 -2.95 -22.94 13.25
N GLY A 85 -2.20 -23.85 13.89
CA GLY A 85 -0.77 -24.02 13.66
C GLY A 85 0.12 -23.07 14.46
N PHE A 86 -0.36 -22.60 15.61
CA PHE A 86 0.39 -21.81 16.59
C PHE A 86 0.29 -22.46 17.99
N PRO A 87 1.22 -23.37 18.37
CA PRO A 87 2.45 -23.79 17.69
C PRO A 87 2.22 -24.72 16.48
N PRO A 88 3.25 -24.97 15.60
CA PRO A 88 4.66 -24.58 15.74
C PRO A 88 4.98 -23.14 15.35
N GLY A 89 4.06 -22.41 14.70
CA GLY A 89 4.25 -20.99 14.46
C GLY A 89 4.32 -20.20 15.77
N ILE A 90 5.07 -19.09 15.75
CA ILE A 90 5.21 -18.19 16.91
C ILE A 90 4.91 -16.76 16.51
N VAL A 91 4.28 -16.03 17.42
CA VAL A 91 4.01 -14.59 17.29
C VAL A 91 4.91 -13.85 18.27
N ILE A 92 5.77 -12.97 17.75
CA ILE A 92 6.67 -12.13 18.53
C ILE A 92 6.37 -10.66 18.28
N ALA A 93 6.67 -9.79 19.24
CA ALA A 93 6.43 -8.34 19.15
C ALA A 93 4.97 -7.98 18.78
N GLY A 94 4.01 -8.81 19.19
CA GLY A 94 2.59 -8.62 18.94
C GLY A 94 1.72 -9.61 19.73
N THR A 95 0.44 -9.58 19.43
CA THR A 95 -0.57 -10.43 20.09
C THR A 95 -1.48 -11.07 19.05
N THR A 96 -2.13 -12.18 19.42
CA THR A 96 -3.17 -12.79 18.59
C THR A 96 -4.54 -12.27 19.01
N GLN A 97 -5.26 -11.65 18.06
CA GLN A 97 -6.58 -11.05 18.23
C GLN A 97 -7.60 -11.82 17.39
N VAL A 98 -8.54 -12.53 18.03
CA VAL A 98 -9.48 -13.40 17.32
C VAL A 98 -10.92 -13.02 17.67
N ALA A 99 -11.73 -12.77 16.66
CA ALA A 99 -13.18 -12.48 16.75
C ALA A 99 -13.54 -11.46 17.85
N ASN A 100 -12.65 -10.52 18.11
CA ASN A 100 -12.83 -9.48 19.13
C ASN A 100 -12.89 -8.07 18.52
N GLY A 101 -13.19 -7.07 19.37
CA GLY A 101 -13.33 -5.68 18.90
C GLY A 101 -12.08 -5.11 18.24
N VAL A 102 -10.88 -5.52 18.67
CA VAL A 102 -9.60 -5.04 18.11
C VAL A 102 -9.41 -5.57 16.69
N ALA A 103 -9.63 -6.88 16.49
CA ALA A 103 -9.55 -7.48 15.15
C ALA A 103 -10.65 -6.94 14.23
N LEU A 104 -11.87 -6.73 14.75
CA LEU A 104 -12.97 -6.18 13.97
C LEU A 104 -12.67 -4.75 13.51
N GLN A 105 -12.15 -3.90 14.39
CA GLN A 105 -11.76 -2.54 14.02
C GLN A 105 -10.65 -2.56 12.94
N ALA A 106 -9.63 -3.39 13.11
CA ALA A 106 -8.57 -3.55 12.12
C ALA A 106 -9.11 -4.01 10.74
N LYS A 107 -10.13 -4.87 10.73
CA LYS A 107 -10.81 -5.27 9.50
C LYS A 107 -11.56 -4.13 8.83
N ASN A 108 -12.22 -3.27 9.59
CA ASN A 108 -12.90 -2.08 9.07
C ASN A 108 -11.90 -1.08 8.49
N ASP A 109 -10.79 -0.87 9.18
CA ASP A 109 -9.71 -0.01 8.69
C ASP A 109 -9.05 -0.59 7.43
N LEU A 110 -8.89 -1.92 7.35
CA LEU A 110 -8.40 -2.60 6.14
C LEU A 110 -9.34 -2.37 4.95
N VAL A 111 -10.65 -2.36 5.16
CA VAL A 111 -11.62 -2.04 4.09
C VAL A 111 -11.38 -0.62 3.56
N THR A 112 -11.19 0.34 4.46
CA THR A 112 -10.90 1.74 4.11
C THR A 112 -9.58 1.85 3.36
N ALA A 113 -8.51 1.23 3.86
CA ALA A 113 -7.19 1.21 3.22
C ALA A 113 -7.21 0.56 1.84
N TYR A 114 -7.92 -0.56 1.71
CA TYR A 114 -8.10 -1.24 0.42
C TYR A 114 -8.80 -0.35 -0.60
N ASN A 115 -9.87 0.33 -0.20
CA ASN A 115 -10.63 1.22 -1.08
C ASN A 115 -9.82 2.47 -1.45
N ASP A 116 -9.03 3.05 -0.51
CA ASP A 116 -8.08 4.12 -0.81
C ASP A 116 -7.06 3.66 -1.86
N ALA A 117 -6.38 2.55 -1.61
CA ALA A 117 -5.40 2.02 -2.57
C ALA A 117 -6.01 1.70 -3.94
N ALA A 118 -7.27 1.23 -3.99
CA ALA A 118 -7.97 0.91 -5.23
C ALA A 118 -8.43 2.15 -6.01
N GLY A 119 -8.78 3.24 -5.30
CA GLY A 119 -9.29 4.48 -5.89
C GLY A 119 -8.23 5.45 -6.37
N ARG A 120 -6.94 5.17 -6.16
CA ARG A 120 -5.86 6.07 -6.59
C ARG A 120 -5.71 6.06 -8.11
N SER A 121 -5.54 7.26 -8.66
CA SER A 121 -5.30 7.42 -10.11
C SER A 121 -3.98 6.77 -10.51
N SER A 122 -4.01 6.03 -11.61
CA SER A 122 -2.84 5.35 -12.17
C SER A 122 -1.80 6.36 -12.66
N THR A 123 -0.55 6.17 -12.26
CA THR A 123 0.60 6.87 -12.83
C THR A 123 1.07 6.17 -14.10
N ALA A 124 1.03 4.85 -14.09
CA ALA A 124 1.43 4.02 -15.23
C ALA A 124 0.66 2.69 -15.26
N THR A 125 0.35 2.23 -16.46
CA THR A 125 -0.20 0.89 -16.65
C THR A 125 0.95 -0.12 -16.75
N VAL A 126 0.82 -1.23 -16.03
CA VAL A 126 1.73 -2.36 -16.08
C VAL A 126 0.95 -3.63 -16.42
N SER A 127 1.58 -4.59 -17.05
CA SER A 127 0.94 -5.86 -17.37
C SER A 127 1.95 -7.01 -17.26
N GLY A 128 1.44 -8.18 -16.92
CA GLY A 128 2.23 -9.41 -16.85
C GLY A 128 3.23 -9.41 -15.70
N ASP A 129 4.46 -9.74 -16.02
CA ASP A 129 5.54 -9.91 -15.05
C ASP A 129 6.29 -8.60 -14.78
N LEU A 130 6.58 -8.34 -13.50
CA LEU A 130 7.35 -7.18 -13.05
C LEU A 130 8.85 -7.48 -12.93
N ALA A 131 9.29 -8.72 -13.16
CA ALA A 131 10.69 -9.11 -13.06
C ALA A 131 11.59 -8.30 -14.00
N GLY A 132 12.77 -7.95 -13.51
CA GLY A 132 13.76 -7.16 -14.24
C GLY A 132 13.45 -5.67 -14.37
N ARG A 133 12.34 -5.18 -13.80
CA ARG A 133 11.99 -3.77 -13.88
C ARG A 133 12.59 -2.99 -12.72
N THR A 134 12.94 -1.72 -12.99
CA THR A 134 13.21 -0.70 -11.99
C THR A 134 12.09 0.33 -12.07
N LEU A 135 11.35 0.51 -10.97
CA LEU A 135 10.19 1.40 -10.90
C LEU A 135 10.43 2.53 -9.91
N THR A 136 9.97 3.72 -10.27
CA THR A 136 10.02 4.94 -9.45
C THR A 136 8.71 5.10 -8.67
N PRO A 137 8.60 6.06 -7.71
CA PRO A 137 7.38 6.26 -6.94
C PRO A 137 6.14 6.51 -7.81
N GLY A 138 5.02 5.88 -7.47
CA GLY A 138 3.80 6.03 -8.25
C GLY A 138 2.75 4.98 -8.00
N VAL A 139 1.68 5.02 -8.80
CA VAL A 139 0.57 4.07 -8.81
C VAL A 139 0.61 3.27 -10.11
N TYR A 140 0.86 1.98 -10.00
CA TYR A 140 1.00 1.04 -11.11
C TYR A 140 -0.23 0.15 -11.21
N THR A 141 -0.97 0.26 -12.30
CA THR A 141 -2.26 -0.43 -12.46
C THR A 141 -2.18 -1.50 -13.53
N SER A 142 -2.65 -2.69 -13.20
CA SER A 142 -2.93 -3.77 -14.14
C SER A 142 -4.42 -4.09 -14.13
N ALA A 143 -5.03 -4.21 -15.31
CA ALA A 143 -6.42 -4.65 -15.44
C ALA A 143 -6.60 -6.15 -15.09
N SER A 144 -5.52 -6.92 -15.09
CA SER A 144 -5.51 -8.36 -14.84
C SER A 144 -4.62 -8.72 -13.64
N SER A 145 -4.07 -9.92 -13.62
CA SER A 145 -3.08 -10.35 -12.63
C SER A 145 -1.75 -9.64 -12.82
N LEU A 146 -1.00 -9.50 -11.72
CA LEU A 146 0.40 -9.14 -11.71
C LEU A 146 1.25 -10.34 -11.34
N GLY A 147 2.35 -10.54 -12.03
CA GLY A 147 3.36 -11.54 -11.77
C GLY A 147 4.67 -10.91 -11.27
N LEU A 148 5.44 -11.68 -10.53
CA LEU A 148 6.83 -11.39 -10.21
C LEU A 148 7.59 -12.71 -10.22
N SER A 149 8.35 -13.00 -11.29
CA SER A 149 9.09 -14.26 -11.44
C SER A 149 10.61 -14.13 -11.26
N GLY A 150 11.07 -12.99 -10.71
CA GLY A 150 12.48 -12.67 -10.49
C GLY A 150 12.61 -11.43 -9.61
N GLN A 151 13.60 -10.59 -9.89
CA GLN A 151 13.85 -9.38 -9.12
C GLN A 151 13.04 -8.18 -9.66
N LEU A 152 12.40 -7.43 -8.75
CA LEU A 152 11.85 -6.10 -8.97
C LEU A 152 12.64 -5.09 -8.15
N THR A 153 13.06 -3.99 -8.76
CA THR A 153 13.75 -2.90 -8.06
C THR A 153 12.79 -1.71 -7.90
N LEU A 154 12.67 -1.19 -6.68
CA LEU A 154 11.92 0.02 -6.35
C LEU A 154 12.90 1.11 -5.94
N ASP A 155 13.02 2.15 -6.77
CA ASP A 155 13.94 3.27 -6.57
C ASP A 155 13.17 4.50 -6.09
N ALA A 156 13.35 4.88 -4.83
CA ALA A 156 12.73 6.07 -4.26
C ALA A 156 13.41 7.39 -4.67
N GLN A 157 14.45 7.33 -5.50
CA GLN A 157 15.15 8.49 -6.03
C GLN A 157 15.63 9.47 -4.92
N GLY A 158 16.08 8.94 -3.79
CA GLY A 158 16.55 9.70 -2.65
C GLY A 158 15.44 10.20 -1.70
N ASN A 159 14.17 9.89 -1.96
CA ASN A 159 13.05 10.31 -1.12
C ASN A 159 12.55 9.16 -0.23
N PRO A 160 12.88 9.11 1.07
CA PRO A 160 12.44 8.05 1.98
C PRO A 160 10.92 8.05 2.26
N SER A 161 10.21 9.12 1.88
CA SER A 161 8.74 9.18 1.96
C SER A 161 8.05 8.75 0.67
N ALA A 162 8.81 8.29 -0.33
CA ALA A 162 8.27 7.85 -1.61
C ALA A 162 7.32 6.66 -1.45
N VAL A 163 6.18 6.70 -2.16
CA VAL A 163 5.13 5.70 -2.08
C VAL A 163 4.98 4.96 -3.40
N PHE A 164 4.87 3.63 -3.30
CA PHE A 164 4.62 2.73 -4.41
C PHE A 164 3.31 2.00 -4.17
N VAL A 165 2.38 2.11 -5.11
CA VAL A 165 1.09 1.42 -5.05
C VAL A 165 0.93 0.56 -6.30
N PHE A 166 0.72 -0.73 -6.11
CA PHE A 166 0.43 -1.68 -7.18
C PHE A 166 -1.03 -2.09 -7.11
N GLN A 167 -1.77 -1.86 -8.18
CA GLN A 167 -3.19 -2.22 -8.28
C GLN A 167 -3.33 -3.39 -9.27
N ALA A 168 -3.40 -4.62 -8.76
CA ALA A 168 -3.77 -5.77 -9.56
C ALA A 168 -5.30 -5.85 -9.68
N GLY A 169 -5.82 -5.92 -10.90
CA GLY A 169 -7.25 -6.10 -11.16
C GLY A 169 -7.75 -7.47 -10.72
N SER A 170 -6.89 -8.48 -10.78
CA SER A 170 -7.17 -9.85 -10.36
C SER A 170 -6.16 -10.31 -9.29
N SER A 171 -5.31 -11.28 -9.60
CA SER A 171 -4.40 -11.92 -8.63
C SER A 171 -3.00 -11.31 -8.63
N LEU A 172 -2.29 -11.48 -7.51
CA LEU A 172 -0.83 -11.31 -7.44
C LEU A 172 -0.18 -12.68 -7.33
N ILE A 173 0.75 -13.00 -8.24
CA ILE A 173 1.43 -14.29 -8.30
C ILE A 173 2.94 -14.04 -8.26
N VAL A 174 3.55 -14.31 -7.12
CA VAL A 174 5.00 -14.21 -6.93
C VAL A 174 5.62 -15.58 -7.10
N GLY A 175 6.58 -15.69 -7.99
CA GLY A 175 7.32 -16.92 -8.26
C GLY A 175 8.26 -17.30 -7.12
N SER A 176 8.70 -18.55 -7.11
CA SER A 176 9.70 -19.02 -6.13
C SER A 176 11.03 -18.30 -6.30
N GLY A 177 11.67 -17.94 -5.19
CA GLY A 177 12.95 -17.24 -5.19
C GLY A 177 12.91 -15.81 -5.75
N SER A 178 11.71 -15.25 -5.99
CA SER A 178 11.58 -13.86 -6.42
C SER A 178 11.91 -12.89 -5.28
N GLU A 179 12.39 -11.70 -5.64
CA GLU A 179 12.76 -10.71 -4.63
C GLU A 179 12.35 -9.28 -5.02
N ILE A 180 12.16 -8.42 -4.03
CA ILE A 180 11.99 -6.99 -4.22
C ILE A 180 13.17 -6.27 -3.58
N ASN A 181 13.94 -5.55 -4.42
CA ASN A 181 15.08 -4.76 -4.00
C ASN A 181 14.66 -3.29 -3.82
N LEU A 182 14.96 -2.71 -2.66
CA LEU A 182 14.68 -1.31 -2.34
C LEU A 182 15.96 -0.49 -2.45
N ILE A 183 15.96 0.54 -3.28
CA ILE A 183 17.09 1.45 -3.47
C ILE A 183 16.65 2.91 -3.37
N GLY A 184 17.62 3.83 -3.35
CA GLY A 184 17.33 5.25 -3.34
C GLY A 184 16.54 5.73 -2.11
N GLY A 185 16.63 5.02 -0.98
CA GLY A 185 15.89 5.35 0.23
C GLY A 185 14.46 4.80 0.29
N ALA A 186 14.06 3.90 -0.61
CA ALA A 186 12.75 3.27 -0.60
C ALA A 186 12.52 2.50 0.72
N GLN A 187 11.32 2.59 1.26
CA GLN A 187 10.96 1.96 2.53
C GLN A 187 9.81 0.96 2.33
N ALA A 188 9.94 -0.23 2.91
CA ALA A 188 8.94 -1.30 2.82
C ALA A 188 7.55 -0.90 3.31
N CYS A 189 7.48 -0.03 4.32
CA CYS A 189 6.23 0.50 4.87
C CYS A 189 5.42 1.35 3.88
N ASN A 190 6.07 1.91 2.84
CA ASN A 190 5.47 2.73 1.80
C ASN A 190 5.19 1.96 0.50
N VAL A 191 5.31 0.63 0.52
CA VAL A 191 4.97 -0.23 -0.62
C VAL A 191 3.64 -0.93 -0.34
N TYR A 192 2.68 -0.80 -1.26
CA TYR A 192 1.33 -1.33 -1.12
C TYR A 192 0.91 -2.13 -2.36
N TRP A 193 0.39 -3.33 -2.13
CA TRP A 193 -0.11 -4.23 -3.15
C TRP A 193 -1.62 -4.42 -2.98
N LYS A 194 -2.42 -3.64 -3.70
CA LYS A 194 -3.88 -3.84 -3.75
C LYS A 194 -4.18 -4.95 -4.75
N VAL A 195 -4.77 -6.04 -4.29
CA VAL A 195 -5.02 -7.24 -5.08
C VAL A 195 -6.53 -7.49 -5.20
N GLY A 196 -7.04 -7.50 -6.42
CA GLY A 196 -8.47 -7.63 -6.72
C GLY A 196 -9.08 -9.00 -6.39
N SER A 197 -8.25 -10.00 -6.16
CA SER A 197 -8.65 -11.36 -5.77
C SER A 197 -7.70 -11.88 -4.69
N SER A 198 -6.92 -12.91 -4.99
CA SER A 198 -5.99 -13.56 -4.07
C SER A 198 -4.54 -13.30 -4.42
N ALA A 199 -3.67 -13.34 -3.41
CA ALA A 199 -2.22 -13.26 -3.59
C ALA A 199 -1.57 -14.60 -3.22
N THR A 200 -0.57 -15.00 -4.01
CA THR A 200 0.32 -16.12 -3.71
C THR A 200 1.75 -15.61 -3.72
N ILE A 201 2.44 -15.78 -2.59
CA ILE A 201 3.85 -15.44 -2.41
C ILE A 201 4.64 -16.74 -2.49
N GLY A 202 5.49 -16.88 -3.51
CA GLY A 202 6.18 -18.11 -3.88
C GLY A 202 7.22 -18.57 -2.86
N THR A 203 7.56 -19.85 -2.95
CA THR A 203 8.53 -20.52 -2.07
C THR A 203 9.88 -19.79 -2.04
N SER A 204 10.42 -19.57 -0.84
CA SER A 204 11.73 -18.93 -0.63
C SER A 204 11.87 -17.55 -1.27
N SER A 205 10.77 -16.86 -1.55
CA SER A 205 10.81 -15.49 -2.05
C SER A 205 11.08 -14.49 -0.92
N ALA A 206 11.72 -13.37 -1.27
CA ALA A 206 11.94 -12.22 -0.38
C ALA A 206 11.02 -11.07 -0.81
N PHE A 207 9.83 -11.00 -0.22
CA PHE A 207 8.80 -10.05 -0.61
C PHE A 207 8.76 -8.83 0.31
N VAL A 208 8.34 -7.69 -0.25
CA VAL A 208 8.32 -6.42 0.47
C VAL A 208 6.99 -5.69 0.26
N GLY A 209 6.50 -5.09 1.33
CA GLY A 209 5.32 -4.22 1.32
C GLY A 209 4.07 -4.82 1.95
N ASN A 210 3.02 -4.03 1.98
CA ASN A 210 1.75 -4.37 2.57
C ASN A 210 0.82 -4.96 1.51
N VAL A 211 0.46 -6.23 1.62
CA VAL A 211 -0.43 -6.93 0.68
C VAL A 211 -1.87 -6.82 1.18
N LEU A 212 -2.69 -6.07 0.44
CA LEU A 212 -4.12 -5.87 0.72
C LEU A 212 -4.92 -6.68 -0.30
N ALA A 213 -5.27 -7.92 0.02
CA ALA A 213 -6.01 -8.79 -0.89
C ALA A 213 -7.53 -8.78 -0.60
N LEU A 214 -8.34 -8.77 -1.66
CA LEU A 214 -9.80 -8.85 -1.50
C LEU A 214 -10.21 -10.19 -0.90
N THR A 215 -9.59 -11.27 -1.34
CA THR A 215 -9.96 -12.63 -0.92
C THR A 215 -8.89 -13.20 0.00
N SER A 216 -8.02 -14.06 -0.47
CA SER A 216 -7.08 -14.81 0.36
C SER A 216 -5.62 -14.49 0.05
N ILE A 217 -4.75 -14.77 1.00
CA ILE A 217 -3.30 -14.68 0.80
C ILE A 217 -2.67 -15.99 1.21
N THR A 218 -1.82 -16.54 0.35
CA THR A 218 -1.01 -17.72 0.62
C THR A 218 0.46 -17.35 0.54
N MET A 219 1.20 -17.60 1.61
CA MET A 219 2.66 -17.58 1.59
C MET A 219 3.14 -19.02 1.62
N THR A 220 3.81 -19.44 0.56
CA THR A 220 4.32 -20.80 0.47
C THR A 220 5.62 -20.98 1.24
N THR A 221 6.14 -22.19 1.29
CA THR A 221 7.23 -22.61 2.16
C THR A 221 8.44 -21.70 2.14
N GLY A 222 8.83 -21.21 3.31
CA GLY A 222 10.06 -20.45 3.50
C GLY A 222 10.06 -19.02 2.91
N ALA A 223 8.95 -18.54 2.40
CA ALA A 223 8.85 -17.16 1.93
C ALA A 223 9.01 -16.17 3.09
N THR A 224 9.72 -15.07 2.83
CA THR A 224 9.94 -13.98 3.79
C THR A 224 9.19 -12.72 3.35
N LEU A 225 8.71 -11.95 4.32
CA LEU A 225 8.01 -10.69 4.07
C LEU A 225 8.45 -9.61 5.04
N GLN A 226 8.91 -8.49 4.48
CA GLN A 226 9.02 -7.24 5.21
C GLN A 226 7.79 -6.39 4.91
N GLY A 227 6.76 -6.52 5.73
CA GLY A 227 5.45 -5.91 5.50
C GLY A 227 4.34 -6.64 6.22
N SER A 228 3.14 -6.64 5.63
CA SER A 228 1.94 -7.27 6.20
C SER A 228 1.14 -8.02 5.15
N VAL A 229 0.50 -9.11 5.53
CA VAL A 229 -0.49 -9.84 4.73
C VAL A 229 -1.88 -9.60 5.31
N LEU A 230 -2.70 -8.85 4.57
CA LEU A 230 -3.98 -8.32 5.03
C LEU A 230 -5.08 -8.79 4.06
N ALA A 231 -5.71 -9.93 4.38
CA ALA A 231 -6.81 -10.49 3.60
C ALA A 231 -8.15 -9.92 4.07
N ARG A 232 -8.89 -9.27 3.14
CA ARG A 232 -10.14 -8.59 3.48
C ARG A 232 -11.26 -9.58 3.81
N ASN A 233 -11.47 -10.61 2.99
CA ASN A 233 -12.62 -11.52 3.15
C ASN A 233 -12.19 -12.96 3.43
N GLY A 234 -11.06 -13.38 2.90
CA GLY A 234 -10.61 -14.77 2.90
C GLY A 234 -9.62 -15.12 3.97
N ALA A 235 -8.94 -16.23 3.74
CA ALA A 235 -7.94 -16.81 4.62
C ALA A 235 -6.55 -16.23 4.39
N VAL A 236 -5.71 -16.35 5.42
CA VAL A 236 -4.25 -16.29 5.28
C VAL A 236 -3.68 -17.66 5.59
N THR A 237 -2.92 -18.21 4.65
CA THR A 237 -2.22 -19.50 4.78
C THR A 237 -0.72 -19.27 4.77
N LEU A 238 -0.03 -19.85 5.74
CA LEU A 238 1.40 -19.70 5.99
C LEU A 238 2.06 -21.07 6.07
N ASP A 239 3.32 -21.15 5.63
CA ASP A 239 4.14 -22.33 5.73
C ASP A 239 5.62 -21.97 5.93
N THR A 240 6.11 -22.14 7.16
CA THR A 240 7.54 -21.91 7.50
C THR A 240 8.01 -20.50 7.12
N ASN A 241 7.18 -19.48 7.34
CA ASN A 241 7.43 -18.11 6.88
C ASN A 241 8.09 -17.25 7.95
N THR A 242 8.82 -16.22 7.51
CA THR A 242 9.26 -15.12 8.37
C THR A 242 8.56 -13.85 7.92
N ILE A 243 7.71 -13.29 8.79
CA ILE A 243 6.98 -12.05 8.50
C ILE A 243 7.39 -11.00 9.53
N THR A 244 7.93 -9.90 9.05
CA THR A 244 8.29 -8.75 9.90
C THR A 244 7.50 -7.53 9.45
N ARG A 245 6.63 -7.03 10.31
CA ARG A 245 5.87 -5.81 10.02
C ARG A 245 6.82 -4.64 9.74
N ALA A 246 6.64 -4.00 8.58
CA ALA A 246 7.46 -2.85 8.22
C ALA A 246 7.09 -1.62 9.05
N ALA A 247 8.09 -0.97 9.63
CA ALA A 247 7.97 0.35 10.23
C ALA A 247 8.73 1.35 9.36
N CYS A 248 8.15 2.53 9.13
CA CYS A 248 8.87 3.60 8.47
C CYS A 248 9.85 4.24 9.44
N THR A 249 11.08 4.44 8.98
CA THR A 249 12.02 5.34 9.66
C THR A 249 11.68 6.76 9.26
N ALA A 250 11.55 7.66 10.24
CA ALA A 250 11.41 9.09 9.94
C ALA A 250 12.63 9.54 9.12
N ALA A 251 12.39 10.30 8.05
CA ALA A 251 13.48 10.98 7.37
C ALA A 251 14.19 11.85 8.39
N SER A 252 15.49 11.57 8.63
CA SER A 252 16.30 12.48 9.42
C SER A 252 16.35 13.81 8.68
N SER A 253 15.59 14.80 9.15
CA SER A 253 15.73 16.17 8.69
C SER A 253 17.11 16.66 9.16
N THR A 254 18.13 16.43 8.36
CA THR A 254 19.35 17.23 8.47
C THR A 254 18.97 18.64 8.01
N THR A 255 18.49 19.44 8.94
CA THR A 255 18.46 20.88 8.77
C THR A 255 19.92 21.28 8.53
N PRO A 256 20.26 21.88 7.37
CA PRO A 256 21.60 22.44 7.22
C PRO A 256 21.77 23.43 8.37
N ALA A 257 22.80 23.24 9.18
CA ALA A 257 23.18 24.21 10.18
C ALA A 257 23.38 25.55 9.46
N GLY A 258 22.40 26.43 9.57
CA GLY A 258 22.51 27.80 9.10
C GLY A 258 23.70 28.41 9.80
N THR A 259 24.71 28.75 9.02
CA THR A 259 25.80 29.64 9.43
C THR A 259 25.18 30.97 9.83
N GLY A 260 24.76 31.05 11.09
CA GLY A 260 24.33 32.28 11.74
C GLY A 260 25.57 33.11 12.00
N THR A 261 25.82 34.09 11.13
CA THR A 261 26.77 35.17 11.35
C THR A 261 26.31 35.96 12.59
N GLY A 262 27.11 35.90 13.63
CA GLY A 262 26.86 36.61 14.86
C GLY A 262 26.76 38.15 14.63
N SER A 263 25.78 38.75 15.25
CA SER A 263 25.76 40.17 15.53
C SER A 263 25.64 40.33 17.04
N THR A 264 26.75 40.66 17.66
CA THR A 264 26.89 41.14 19.03
C THR A 264 26.50 42.62 19.10
N THR A 265 25.55 42.95 19.96
CA THR A 265 25.43 44.23 20.70
C THR A 265 24.28 44.03 21.67
N GLY A 266 24.54 44.18 22.94
CA GLY A 266 24.79 45.16 23.87
C GLY A 266 23.96 44.97 25.10
N ALA A 267 24.60 44.81 26.21
CA ALA A 267 24.37 45.19 27.60
C ALA A 267 22.97 45.67 28.06
N GLY A 268 22.56 45.17 29.23
CA GLY A 268 21.51 45.79 30.07
C GLY A 268 21.22 45.01 31.33
N THR A 269 21.86 45.36 32.38
CA THR A 269 21.89 45.01 33.80
C THR A 269 20.55 45.05 34.54
N THR A 270 20.56 44.33 35.71
CA THR A 270 19.83 44.55 36.99
C THR A 270 18.38 44.03 37.01
N GLY A 271 18.03 43.22 37.96
CA GLY A 271 17.97 43.17 39.37
C GLY A 271 16.80 42.30 39.80
N GLY A 272 16.95 41.34 40.61
CA GLY A 272 16.68 41.24 42.00
C GLY A 272 15.19 41.08 42.36
N GLY A 273 14.88 40.05 43.15
CA GLY A 273 13.67 40.05 43.92
C GLY A 273 13.11 38.67 44.27
N SER A 274 13.64 38.08 45.30
CA SER A 274 13.10 36.99 46.08
C SER A 274 11.91 37.48 46.88
N THR A 275 10.80 36.75 47.01
CA THR A 275 10.10 36.55 48.28
C THR A 275 9.09 35.43 48.28
N LYS A 276 9.17 34.67 49.34
CA LYS A 276 8.25 33.68 49.94
C LYS A 276 6.85 34.25 50.20
N GLY A 277 5.88 33.36 50.28
CA GLY A 277 4.59 33.61 50.92
C GLY A 277 3.64 32.44 50.85
N ALA A 278 3.49 31.81 51.99
CA ALA A 278 2.61 30.66 52.28
C ALA A 278 1.19 31.11 52.64
N THR A 279 0.33 30.09 52.89
CA THR A 279 -0.95 30.02 53.59
C THR A 279 -2.19 30.25 52.70
N GLY A 280 -3.05 29.20 52.51
CA GLY A 280 -4.03 28.75 53.50
C GLY A 280 -5.42 29.20 53.06
N GLY A 281 -6.33 28.30 52.81
CA GLY A 281 -7.73 28.65 52.57
C GLY A 281 -8.60 27.41 52.27
N THR A 282 -9.15 26.82 53.32
CA THR A 282 -10.23 25.83 53.32
C THR A 282 -11.53 26.38 52.72
N GLY A 283 -12.17 25.60 51.88
CA GLY A 283 -13.52 25.89 51.38
C GLY A 283 -14.21 24.64 50.86
N THR A 284 -14.90 23.97 51.78
CA THR A 284 -15.92 22.94 51.54
C THR A 284 -17.11 23.51 50.78
N THR A 285 -17.58 22.85 49.71
CA THR A 285 -19.02 22.63 49.46
C THR A 285 -19.25 21.77 48.21
N GLY A 286 -20.04 20.71 48.38
CA GLY A 286 -21.12 20.32 47.48
C GLY A 286 -20.81 19.34 46.36
N ALA A 287 -20.64 18.06 46.71
CA ALA A 287 -20.74 16.96 45.74
C ALA A 287 -22.21 16.71 45.38
N THR A 288 -22.61 16.99 44.14
CA THR A 288 -23.80 16.43 43.54
C THR A 288 -23.42 15.28 42.59
N LYS A 289 -23.76 14.09 43.05
CA LYS A 289 -23.59 12.79 42.36
C LYS A 289 -24.57 12.70 41.18
N PRO A 290 -24.15 12.42 39.93
CA PRO A 290 -25.08 12.11 38.87
C PRO A 290 -25.72 10.74 39.09
N LYS A 291 -27.05 10.68 39.00
CA LYS A 291 -27.83 9.44 39.02
C LYS A 291 -27.50 8.58 37.77
N HIS A 292 -27.13 7.35 38.05
CA HIS A 292 -26.96 6.25 37.09
C HIS A 292 -28.36 5.88 36.53
N PRO A 293 -28.53 5.77 35.17
CA PRO A 293 -29.73 5.16 34.63
C PRO A 293 -29.69 3.64 34.84
N THR A 294 -30.71 3.10 35.47
CA THR A 294 -30.92 1.67 35.63
C THR A 294 -31.07 0.98 34.28
N ALA A 295 -30.15 0.07 33.98
CA ALA A 295 -30.19 -0.79 32.80
C ALA A 295 -31.39 -1.75 32.88
N LYS A 296 -32.27 -1.68 31.85
CA LYS A 296 -33.33 -2.65 31.63
C LYS A 296 -32.75 -4.01 31.29
N LYS A 297 -33.16 -5.03 32.05
CA LYS A 297 -32.82 -6.46 31.86
C LYS A 297 -33.14 -6.90 30.43
N PRO A 298 -32.20 -7.50 29.66
CA PRO A 298 -32.49 -7.96 28.31
C PRO A 298 -33.46 -9.13 28.33
N LYS A 299 -34.38 -9.14 27.36
CA LYS A 299 -35.32 -10.25 27.11
C LYS A 299 -34.49 -11.49 26.65
N PRO A 300 -34.95 -12.73 27.00
CA PRO A 300 -34.30 -13.95 26.56
C PRO A 300 -34.32 -14.04 25.03
N VAL A 301 -33.13 -14.22 24.44
CA VAL A 301 -32.98 -14.48 23.00
C VAL A 301 -33.37 -15.95 22.77
N VAL A 302 -34.41 -16.15 22.00
CA VAL A 302 -34.84 -17.47 21.53
C VAL A 302 -33.76 -17.98 20.56
N LYS A 303 -33.13 -19.09 20.94
CA LYS A 303 -32.09 -19.75 20.17
C LYS A 303 -32.71 -20.32 18.88
N PRO A 304 -32.21 -20.00 17.68
CA PRO A 304 -32.73 -20.58 16.46
C PRO A 304 -32.51 -22.10 16.41
N PRO A 305 -33.39 -22.88 15.76
CA PRO A 305 -33.26 -24.31 15.69
C PRO A 305 -31.99 -24.73 14.93
N ARG A 306 -31.30 -25.72 15.48
CA ARG A 306 -30.07 -26.29 14.93
C ARG A 306 -30.35 -26.87 13.55
N PRO A 307 -29.55 -26.57 12.50
CA PRO A 307 -29.68 -27.20 11.19
C PRO A 307 -29.52 -28.71 11.32
N LYS A 308 -30.41 -29.47 10.67
CA LYS A 308 -30.28 -30.94 10.57
C LYS A 308 -29.02 -31.26 9.78
N VAL A 309 -28.07 -31.94 10.38
CA VAL A 309 -26.88 -32.49 9.75
C VAL A 309 -27.35 -33.58 8.78
N THR A 310 -27.35 -33.31 7.49
CA THR A 310 -27.46 -34.34 6.47
C THR A 310 -26.14 -35.09 6.37
N LYS A 311 -26.20 -36.42 6.48
CA LYS A 311 -25.01 -37.28 6.34
C LYS A 311 -24.33 -37.01 4.98
N PRO A 312 -22.97 -36.97 4.94
CA PRO A 312 -22.25 -36.89 3.67
C PRO A 312 -22.62 -38.10 2.78
N VAL A 313 -23.02 -37.81 1.57
CA VAL A 313 -23.16 -38.83 0.52
C VAL A 313 -21.76 -39.17 0.05
N THR A 314 -21.34 -40.40 0.29
CA THR A 314 -20.06 -40.96 -0.21
C THR A 314 -20.14 -41.04 -1.73
N PRO A 315 -19.22 -40.44 -2.50
CA PRO A 315 -19.20 -40.61 -3.95
C PRO A 315 -18.87 -42.05 -4.30
N LYS A 316 -19.64 -42.64 -5.21
CA LYS A 316 -19.40 -43.97 -5.77
C LYS A 316 -18.06 -43.95 -6.53
N PRO A 317 -17.19 -44.99 -6.37
CA PRO A 317 -15.94 -45.04 -7.14
C PRO A 317 -16.22 -45.08 -8.63
N VAL A 318 -15.57 -44.15 -9.37
CA VAL A 318 -15.56 -44.20 -10.84
C VAL A 318 -14.52 -45.22 -11.24
N VAL A 319 -14.95 -46.32 -11.84
CA VAL A 319 -14.07 -47.33 -12.44
C VAL A 319 -13.48 -46.72 -13.73
N PRO A 320 -12.12 -46.67 -13.89
CA PRO A 320 -11.54 -46.23 -15.14
C PRO A 320 -11.86 -47.23 -16.26
N THR A 321 -12.51 -46.77 -17.33
CA THR A 321 -12.65 -47.53 -18.59
C THR A 321 -11.26 -47.69 -19.23
N ALA A 322 -10.81 -48.94 -19.33
CA ALA A 322 -9.57 -49.28 -20.01
C ALA A 322 -9.65 -48.87 -21.50
N ASN A 323 -8.79 -47.98 -21.93
CA ASN A 323 -8.62 -47.65 -23.35
C ASN A 323 -7.96 -48.85 -24.06
N LYS A 324 -8.70 -49.45 -24.99
CA LYS A 324 -8.23 -50.50 -25.90
C LYS A 324 -7.20 -49.86 -26.89
N PRO A 325 -6.02 -50.42 -27.07
CA PRO A 325 -5.08 -49.89 -28.05
C PRO A 325 -5.58 -50.14 -29.49
N PRO A 326 -5.20 -49.25 -30.45
CA PRO A 326 -5.59 -49.43 -31.84
C PRO A 326 -4.89 -50.66 -32.46
N ALA A 327 -5.67 -51.45 -33.23
CA ALA A 327 -5.13 -52.58 -33.98
C ALA A 327 -4.27 -52.05 -35.15
N PHE A 328 -3.04 -52.53 -35.22
CA PHE A 328 -2.20 -52.42 -36.42
C PHE A 328 -2.71 -53.40 -37.46
N THR A 329 -3.20 -52.91 -38.60
CA THR A 329 -3.33 -53.69 -39.83
C THR A 329 -2.10 -53.45 -40.69
N GLY A 330 -1.42 -54.57 -41.03
CA GLY A 330 -0.25 -54.62 -41.86
C GLY A 330 -0.51 -54.24 -43.33
#